data_a50dff01fabb15bd15c0d4852ff23901
#
_entry.id   a50dff01fabb15bd15c0d4852ff23901
#
_cell.length_a   1.000
_cell.length_b   1.000
_cell.length_c   1.000
_cell.angle_alpha   90.00
_cell.angle_beta   90.00
_cell.angle_gamma   90.00
#
_symmetry.space_group_name_H-M   'P 1'
#
loop_
_entity.id
_entity.type
_entity.pdbx_description
1 polymer ?
#
loop_
_entity_poly.entity_id
_entity_poly.type
_entity_poly.pdbx_seq_one_letter_code
_entity_poly.pdbx_strand_id
1 'polypeptide(L)'
;WVMTRTKDSSSAIVEDGVRAGMPAGAPLRERGTGAIAYADAICVYLALAMSRMADWGNSLTRWESKAQVPQQLFGRQAIPMVWDFCEPNPLSESTGSYAASIANIEASFKRCSAGHVSVGVATQADARTQSVSRGMAVSTDPPYYDNIGYADLSDFFYVWLRPALRDILPDLFATIAVPKADELVATPARHGGPAAAEAFFLAGMTEALRNTSTQAHPEPPMTIYYAFKQSETTSDEGTSSTGWETFLEAVCRAGLQVTGTWPMRMENSSRMRGQSSNALASSIVLVCRRRAPDAPTVSRRELVRELNVLLPEALDGMTRGGGDDQSPVAPVDLSQAIIGPGMAVFSKYSAVLEADGSSMSVKTALQLINRFLAEDDFDHDTQFCLHWFDQHGWGEGAYGEADVLARAKATSVSGLSDAGVVKSGAGKVRLLRPSE
;
A
#
# COMPACT_ATOMS: atom_id res chain seq x y z
N TRP A 1 0.74 36.16 -7.04
CA TRP A 1 -0.54 36.86 -6.90
C TRP A 1 -1.48 36.11 -5.93
N VAL A 2 -1.79 34.85 -6.14
CA VAL A 2 -2.69 34.08 -5.22
C VAL A 2 -2.16 34.07 -3.79
N MET A 3 -0.86 33.80 -3.57
CA MET A 3 -0.24 33.83 -2.25
C MET A 3 -0.35 35.18 -1.56
N THR A 4 -0.07 36.29 -2.29
CA THR A 4 -0.18 37.64 -1.75
C THR A 4 -1.62 37.94 -1.39
N ARG A 5 -2.57 37.63 -2.27
CA ARG A 5 -4.00 37.82 -2.02
C ARG A 5 -4.53 36.99 -0.86
N THR A 6 -4.00 35.80 -0.64
CA THR A 6 -4.38 34.97 0.54
C THR A 6 -4.02 35.68 1.84
N LYS A 7 -2.85 36.35 1.92
CA LYS A 7 -2.45 37.16 3.08
C LYS A 7 -3.28 38.45 3.20
N ASP A 8 -3.48 39.18 2.12
CA ASP A 8 -4.30 40.39 2.09
C ASP A 8 -5.77 40.09 2.47
N SER A 9 -6.28 38.92 2.06
CA SER A 9 -7.65 38.49 2.37
C SER A 9 -7.85 38.17 3.85
N SER A 10 -6.80 37.78 4.58
CA SER A 10 -6.92 37.46 6.00
C SER A 10 -7.52 38.59 6.81
N SER A 11 -7.04 39.83 6.63
CA SER A 11 -7.57 41.00 7.33
C SER A 11 -9.04 41.26 6.99
N ALA A 12 -9.40 41.17 5.70
CA ALA A 12 -10.78 41.35 5.26
C ALA A 12 -11.71 40.25 5.83
N ILE A 13 -11.26 39.00 5.89
CA ILE A 13 -12.04 37.88 6.50
C ILE A 13 -12.23 38.09 8.00
N VAL A 14 -11.21 38.57 8.71
CA VAL A 14 -11.35 38.94 10.14
C VAL A 14 -12.39 40.04 10.32
N GLU A 15 -12.31 41.10 9.53
CA GLU A 15 -13.30 42.23 9.58
C GLU A 15 -14.72 41.74 9.30
N ASP A 16 -14.91 40.90 8.30
CA ASP A 16 -16.20 40.31 7.96
C ASP A 16 -16.72 39.40 9.07
N GLY A 17 -15.85 38.57 9.69
CA GLY A 17 -16.19 37.74 10.82
C GLY A 17 -16.66 38.55 12.04
N VAL A 18 -15.92 39.61 12.37
CA VAL A 18 -16.31 40.56 13.46
C VAL A 18 -17.62 41.24 13.12
N ARG A 19 -17.82 41.69 11.88
CA ARG A 19 -19.08 42.29 11.43
C ARG A 19 -20.26 41.32 11.51
N ALA A 20 -20.00 40.05 11.29
CA ALA A 20 -21.00 38.98 11.46
C ALA A 20 -21.23 38.55 12.92
N GLY A 21 -20.63 39.24 13.89
CA GLY A 21 -20.83 39.01 15.33
C GLY A 21 -19.87 37.99 15.97
N MET A 22 -18.82 37.56 15.25
CA MET A 22 -17.80 36.72 15.86
C MET A 22 -16.91 37.54 16.81
N PRO A 23 -16.52 37.02 17.99
CA PRO A 23 -15.47 37.65 18.78
C PRO A 23 -14.16 37.62 18.01
N ALA A 24 -13.26 38.60 18.22
CA ALA A 24 -11.96 38.63 17.57
C ALA A 24 -11.18 37.33 17.80
N GLY A 25 -11.10 36.88 19.04
CA GLY A 25 -10.49 35.59 19.43
C GLY A 25 -8.97 35.56 19.31
N ALA A 26 -8.41 34.36 19.36
CA ALA A 26 -6.98 34.10 19.22
C ALA A 26 -6.68 33.32 17.91
N PRO A 27 -5.42 33.30 17.41
CA PRO A 27 -5.02 32.59 16.20
C PRO A 27 -5.25 31.07 16.30
N LEU A 28 -5.41 30.42 15.15
CA LEU A 28 -5.57 28.96 15.05
C LEU A 28 -4.39 28.21 15.69
N ARG A 29 -3.14 28.68 15.54
CA ARG A 29 -1.94 28.10 16.16
C ARG A 29 -1.99 28.04 17.69
N GLU A 30 -2.76 28.92 18.31
CA GLU A 30 -2.99 28.97 19.75
C GLU A 30 -4.27 28.22 20.18
N ARG A 31 -4.81 27.41 19.26
CA ARG A 31 -6.12 26.75 19.44
C ARG A 31 -7.25 27.74 19.70
N GLY A 32 -7.11 28.94 19.14
CA GLY A 32 -8.08 30.01 19.27
C GLY A 32 -9.39 29.71 18.55
N THR A 33 -10.38 30.51 18.89
CA THR A 33 -11.70 30.55 18.25
C THR A 33 -12.03 31.99 17.90
N GLY A 34 -13.06 32.21 17.08
CA GLY A 34 -13.48 33.54 16.66
C GLY A 34 -12.93 33.94 15.28
N ALA A 35 -13.03 35.25 14.96
CA ALA A 35 -12.77 35.77 13.62
C ALA A 35 -11.32 35.53 13.13
N ILE A 36 -10.34 35.62 14.04
CA ILE A 36 -8.93 35.40 13.69
C ILE A 36 -8.69 33.93 13.33
N ALA A 37 -9.11 32.99 14.16
CA ALA A 37 -8.96 31.56 13.88
C ALA A 37 -9.77 31.13 12.64
N TYR A 38 -10.93 31.72 12.42
CA TYR A 38 -11.74 31.49 11.23
C TYR A 38 -11.01 31.95 9.96
N ALA A 39 -10.41 33.14 9.99
CA ALA A 39 -9.62 33.67 8.87
C ALA A 39 -8.39 32.77 8.60
N ASP A 40 -7.67 32.34 9.64
CA ASP A 40 -6.55 31.41 9.50
C ASP A 40 -7.01 30.11 8.82
N ALA A 41 -8.13 29.54 9.24
CA ALA A 41 -8.68 28.30 8.65
C ALA A 41 -9.05 28.48 7.18
N ILE A 42 -9.70 29.58 6.81
CA ILE A 42 -9.99 29.91 5.40
C ILE A 42 -8.69 30.04 4.60
N CYS A 43 -7.69 30.73 5.13
CA CYS A 43 -6.39 30.87 4.46
C CYS A 43 -5.69 29.53 4.24
N VAL A 44 -5.79 28.58 5.18
CA VAL A 44 -5.29 27.20 5.01
C VAL A 44 -5.98 26.52 3.82
N TYR A 45 -7.30 26.58 3.71
CA TYR A 45 -8.02 25.96 2.60
C TYR A 45 -7.73 26.62 1.26
N LEU A 46 -7.58 27.95 1.23
CA LEU A 46 -7.18 28.67 0.02
C LEU A 46 -5.76 28.29 -0.43
N ALA A 47 -4.83 28.09 0.51
CA ALA A 47 -3.49 27.61 0.21
C ALA A 47 -3.50 26.17 -0.31
N LEU A 48 -4.35 25.28 0.22
CA LEU A 48 -4.53 23.93 -0.31
C LEU A 48 -5.12 23.94 -1.73
N ALA A 49 -6.08 24.84 -2.02
CA ALA A 49 -6.58 25.03 -3.38
C ALA A 49 -5.48 25.48 -4.35
N MET A 50 -4.59 26.37 -3.91
CA MET A 50 -3.42 26.80 -4.67
C MET A 50 -2.44 25.64 -4.90
N SER A 51 -2.16 24.83 -3.89
CA SER A 51 -1.32 23.63 -3.99
C SER A 51 -1.88 22.64 -5.03
N ARG A 52 -3.19 22.41 -5.00
CA ARG A 52 -3.86 21.58 -6.01
C ARG A 52 -3.75 22.20 -7.41
N MET A 53 -3.94 23.49 -7.56
CA MET A 53 -3.79 24.18 -8.85
C MET A 53 -2.35 24.06 -9.37
N ALA A 54 -1.34 24.12 -8.50
CA ALA A 54 0.07 23.97 -8.90
C ALA A 54 0.40 22.61 -9.51
N ASP A 55 -0.30 21.55 -9.11
CA ASP A 55 -0.17 20.20 -9.70
C ASP A 55 -0.62 20.13 -11.17
N TRP A 56 -1.50 21.05 -11.58
CA TRP A 56 -2.05 21.14 -12.94
C TRP A 56 -1.44 22.28 -13.76
N GLY A 57 -1.05 23.35 -13.13
CA GLY A 57 -0.61 24.59 -13.76
C GLY A 57 0.91 24.78 -13.71
N ASN A 58 1.67 23.88 -14.32
CA ASN A 58 3.13 23.94 -14.38
C ASN A 58 3.66 23.50 -15.76
N SER A 59 4.92 23.81 -16.04
CA SER A 59 5.57 23.52 -17.32
C SER A 59 5.90 22.03 -17.57
N LEU A 60 5.48 21.14 -16.70
CA LEU A 60 5.66 19.68 -16.81
C LEU A 60 4.33 18.95 -16.97
N THR A 61 3.24 19.70 -17.07
CA THR A 61 1.88 19.17 -17.22
C THR A 61 1.63 18.74 -18.67
N ARG A 62 1.24 17.50 -18.86
CA ARG A 62 0.92 16.95 -20.17
C ARG A 62 -0.55 17.12 -20.53
N TRP A 63 -0.85 17.17 -21.82
CA TRP A 63 -2.22 17.12 -22.32
C TRP A 63 -2.71 15.68 -22.52
N GLU A 64 -3.90 15.38 -22.02
CA GLU A 64 -4.57 14.11 -22.29
C GLU A 64 -5.57 14.30 -23.43
N SER A 65 -5.18 13.86 -24.62
CA SER A 65 -5.96 14.09 -25.85
C SER A 65 -7.31 13.38 -25.86
N LYS A 66 -7.43 12.23 -25.18
CA LYS A 66 -8.68 11.46 -25.12
C LYS A 66 -9.73 12.14 -24.23
N ALA A 67 -9.32 12.64 -23.09
CA ALA A 67 -10.17 13.33 -22.14
C ALA A 67 -10.24 14.83 -22.38
N GLN A 68 -9.36 15.39 -23.24
CA GLN A 68 -9.22 16.82 -23.54
C GLN A 68 -9.01 17.69 -22.30
N VAL A 69 -8.15 17.23 -21.39
CA VAL A 69 -7.84 17.93 -20.14
C VAL A 69 -6.33 17.93 -19.87
N PRO A 70 -5.81 18.93 -19.14
CA PRO A 70 -4.47 18.85 -18.57
C PRO A 70 -4.40 17.68 -17.58
N GLN A 71 -3.24 17.05 -17.48
CA GLN A 71 -2.98 15.99 -16.51
C GLN A 71 -2.16 16.53 -15.34
N GLN A 72 -2.19 15.81 -14.24
CA GLN A 72 -1.39 16.10 -13.06
C GLN A 72 0.11 15.93 -13.34
N LEU A 73 0.95 16.72 -12.65
CA LEU A 73 2.40 16.61 -12.69
C LEU A 73 2.87 15.20 -12.32
N PHE A 74 2.40 14.71 -11.19
CA PHE A 74 2.79 13.41 -10.65
C PHE A 74 1.95 12.24 -11.20
N GLY A 75 1.97 12.05 -12.51
CA GLY A 75 1.48 10.80 -13.12
C GLY A 75 2.40 9.59 -12.84
N ARG A 76 3.60 9.83 -12.28
CA ARG A 76 4.58 8.86 -11.81
C ARG A 76 5.17 9.37 -10.49
N GLN A 77 5.90 8.53 -9.78
CA GLN A 77 6.61 8.86 -8.54
C GLN A 77 7.92 9.62 -8.78
N ALA A 78 7.94 10.50 -9.78
CA ALA A 78 9.05 11.34 -10.14
C ALA A 78 8.55 12.56 -10.92
N ILE A 79 9.31 13.64 -10.92
CA ILE A 79 9.07 14.79 -11.80
C ILE A 79 9.35 14.33 -13.24
N PRO A 80 8.35 14.36 -14.14
CA PRO A 80 8.52 13.89 -15.51
C PRO A 80 9.29 14.93 -16.33
N MET A 81 10.02 14.46 -17.36
CA MET A 81 10.47 15.33 -18.44
C MET A 81 9.45 15.28 -19.58
N VAL A 82 8.97 16.41 -20.01
CA VAL A 82 8.03 16.56 -21.14
C VAL A 82 8.61 17.50 -22.16
N TRP A 83 8.34 17.24 -23.46
CA TRP A 83 8.80 18.08 -24.57
C TRP A 83 7.88 19.29 -24.79
N ASP A 84 6.62 19.13 -24.44
CA ASP A 84 5.58 20.14 -24.60
C ASP A 84 4.64 20.06 -23.41
N PHE A 85 4.05 21.17 -23.02
CA PHE A 85 3.17 21.25 -21.85
C PHE A 85 1.93 22.08 -22.18
N CYS A 86 0.86 21.85 -21.45
CA CYS A 86 -0.35 22.64 -21.54
C CYS A 86 -0.38 23.72 -20.45
N GLU A 87 -0.87 24.90 -20.81
CA GLU A 87 -1.06 26.01 -19.88
C GLU A 87 -2.55 26.17 -19.54
N PRO A 88 -3.04 25.55 -18.45
CA PRO A 88 -4.41 25.78 -18.01
C PRO A 88 -4.54 27.21 -17.51
N ASN A 89 -5.63 27.87 -17.88
CA ASN A 89 -5.93 29.22 -17.39
C ASN A 89 -6.36 29.15 -15.91
N PRO A 90 -5.57 29.64 -14.93
CA PRO A 90 -5.89 29.57 -13.52
C PRO A 90 -7.16 30.34 -13.12
N LEU A 91 -7.59 31.29 -13.95
CA LEU A 91 -8.76 32.13 -13.70
C LEU A 91 -10.03 31.66 -14.43
N SER A 92 -9.95 30.54 -15.15
CA SER A 92 -11.11 29.91 -15.82
C SER A 92 -11.94 29.10 -14.86
N GLU A 93 -13.04 28.51 -15.35
CA GLU A 93 -13.84 27.51 -14.66
C GLU A 93 -13.49 26.08 -15.07
N SER A 94 -12.46 25.89 -15.91
CA SER A 94 -12.04 24.60 -16.44
C SER A 94 -11.13 23.83 -15.47
N THR A 95 -10.86 22.57 -15.82
CA THR A 95 -9.92 21.71 -15.07
C THR A 95 -8.55 22.39 -14.93
N GLY A 96 -8.00 22.33 -13.71
CA GLY A 96 -6.71 22.95 -13.37
C GLY A 96 -6.82 24.41 -12.90
N SER A 97 -8.01 25.01 -12.93
CA SER A 97 -8.21 26.38 -12.43
C SER A 97 -8.29 26.46 -10.90
N TYR A 98 -8.10 27.68 -10.38
CA TYR A 98 -8.23 27.95 -8.96
C TYR A 98 -9.67 27.82 -8.48
N ALA A 99 -10.64 28.31 -9.27
CA ALA A 99 -12.06 28.19 -8.96
C ALA A 99 -12.51 26.72 -8.85
N ALA A 100 -12.09 25.87 -9.80
CA ALA A 100 -12.37 24.43 -9.74
C ALA A 100 -11.75 23.78 -8.52
N SER A 101 -10.57 24.21 -8.08
CA SER A 101 -9.90 23.71 -6.87
C SER A 101 -10.67 24.09 -5.59
N ILE A 102 -11.19 25.33 -5.51
CA ILE A 102 -12.05 25.78 -4.40
C ILE A 102 -13.37 24.99 -4.40
N ALA A 103 -14.02 24.81 -5.55
CA ALA A 103 -15.27 24.06 -5.66
C ALA A 103 -15.12 22.60 -5.18
N ASN A 104 -13.97 21.96 -5.42
CA ASN A 104 -13.68 20.62 -4.88
C ASN A 104 -13.57 20.61 -3.36
N ILE A 105 -12.98 21.64 -2.74
CA ILE A 105 -12.91 21.79 -1.29
C ILE A 105 -14.33 21.97 -0.72
N GLU A 106 -15.12 22.84 -1.31
CA GLU A 106 -16.52 23.09 -0.90
C GLU A 106 -17.35 21.79 -0.99
N ALA A 107 -17.23 21.03 -2.08
CA ALA A 107 -17.90 19.75 -2.25
C ALA A 107 -17.47 18.73 -1.20
N SER A 108 -16.22 18.73 -0.79
CA SER A 108 -15.71 17.88 0.28
C SER A 108 -16.32 18.23 1.64
N PHE A 109 -16.40 19.53 1.97
CA PHE A 109 -17.07 19.98 3.18
C PHE A 109 -18.54 19.58 3.24
N LYS A 110 -19.28 19.74 2.15
CA LYS A 110 -20.69 19.35 2.08
C LYS A 110 -20.90 17.86 2.34
N ARG A 111 -19.92 17.01 1.96
CA ARG A 111 -19.97 15.56 2.21
C ARG A 111 -19.57 15.20 3.66
N CYS A 112 -18.61 15.91 4.24
CA CYS A 112 -18.10 15.64 5.58
C CYS A 112 -18.98 16.23 6.70
N SER A 113 -19.80 17.24 6.41
CA SER A 113 -20.59 17.96 7.43
C SER A 113 -21.90 17.28 7.82
N ALA A 114 -22.23 16.12 7.24
CA ALA A 114 -23.47 15.40 7.51
C ALA A 114 -23.36 14.49 8.73
N GLY A 115 -23.53 15.03 9.93
CA GLY A 115 -23.72 14.23 11.14
C GLY A 115 -23.01 14.78 12.39
N HIS A 116 -23.44 14.30 13.55
CA HIS A 116 -22.79 14.57 14.84
C HIS A 116 -21.55 13.69 15.01
N VAL A 117 -20.43 14.08 14.41
CA VAL A 117 -19.17 13.36 14.54
C VAL A 117 -18.28 14.11 15.53
N SER A 118 -17.60 13.38 16.38
CA SER A 118 -16.56 13.96 17.23
C SER A 118 -15.48 14.62 16.37
N VAL A 119 -14.94 15.74 16.82
CA VAL A 119 -13.89 16.47 16.11
C VAL A 119 -12.66 15.58 15.97
N GLY A 120 -12.22 15.36 14.72
CA GLY A 120 -10.97 14.68 14.42
C GLY A 120 -9.77 15.59 14.71
N VAL A 121 -8.64 14.99 15.09
CA VAL A 121 -7.37 15.67 15.32
C VAL A 121 -6.32 15.10 14.37
N ALA A 122 -5.64 15.98 13.63
CA ALA A 122 -4.49 15.64 12.82
C ALA A 122 -3.23 16.25 13.44
N THR A 123 -2.18 15.44 13.58
CA THR A 123 -0.92 15.85 14.19
C THR A 123 0.24 15.29 13.37
N GLN A 124 1.27 16.11 13.09
CA GLN A 124 2.54 15.63 12.60
C GLN A 124 3.36 15.13 13.80
N ALA A 125 3.81 13.89 13.74
CA ALA A 125 4.64 13.29 14.78
C ALA A 125 5.52 12.18 14.19
N ASP A 126 6.69 11.98 14.80
CA ASP A 126 7.54 10.83 14.50
C ASP A 126 6.87 9.56 15.06
N ALA A 127 6.63 8.58 14.21
CA ALA A 127 5.97 7.32 14.58
C ALA A 127 6.76 6.54 15.65
N ARG A 128 8.09 6.75 15.74
CA ARG A 128 8.96 6.09 16.72
C ARG A 128 8.75 6.63 18.15
N THR A 129 8.30 7.87 18.28
CA THR A 129 8.25 8.56 19.59
C THR A 129 6.88 9.17 19.94
N GLN A 130 5.93 9.15 19.00
CA GLN A 130 4.59 9.71 19.19
C GLN A 130 3.83 9.06 20.35
N SER A 131 2.85 9.76 20.89
CA SER A 131 1.96 9.28 21.95
C SER A 131 0.47 9.40 21.60
N VAL A 132 0.15 9.76 20.36
CA VAL A 132 -1.23 9.98 19.91
C VAL A 132 -2.02 8.68 19.79
N SER A 133 -1.36 7.54 19.66
CA SER A 133 -1.99 6.21 19.60
C SER A 133 -2.34 5.62 20.97
N ARG A 134 -2.08 6.33 22.07
CA ARG A 134 -2.29 5.81 23.43
C ARG A 134 -3.77 5.48 23.68
N GLY A 135 -4.03 4.19 23.94
CA GLY A 135 -5.39 3.68 24.20
C GLY A 135 -6.33 3.71 22.99
N MET A 136 -5.80 3.91 21.78
CA MET A 136 -6.59 3.97 20.55
C MET A 136 -6.52 2.66 19.77
N ALA A 137 -7.56 2.37 18.97
CA ALA A 137 -7.46 1.41 17.88
C ALA A 137 -6.53 1.98 16.81
N VAL A 138 -5.63 1.14 16.29
CA VAL A 138 -4.61 1.57 15.33
C VAL A 138 -4.87 0.98 13.97
N SER A 139 -4.90 1.86 12.96
CA SER A 139 -4.88 1.51 11.55
C SER A 139 -3.79 2.36 10.88
N THR A 140 -2.81 1.74 10.24
CA THR A 140 -1.64 2.44 9.70
C THR A 140 -1.30 1.99 8.29
N ASP A 141 -0.80 2.94 7.49
CA ASP A 141 -0.29 2.75 6.13
C ASP A 141 1.14 3.32 6.10
N PRO A 142 2.15 2.50 6.46
CA PRO A 142 3.53 2.94 6.57
C PRO A 142 4.18 3.10 5.19
N PRO A 143 5.35 3.78 5.09
CA PRO A 143 6.12 3.83 3.84
C PRO A 143 6.48 2.43 3.33
N TYR A 144 6.38 2.22 2.01
CA TYR A 144 6.64 0.93 1.36
C TYR A 144 8.10 0.81 0.94
N TYR A 145 8.96 0.49 1.88
CA TYR A 145 10.39 0.26 1.72
C TYR A 145 11.10 1.38 0.91
N ASP A 146 11.44 1.16 -0.36
CA ASP A 146 12.11 2.12 -1.25
C ASP A 146 11.20 2.70 -2.35
N ASN A 147 9.88 2.44 -2.25
CA ASN A 147 8.98 2.67 -3.37
C ASN A 147 8.76 4.16 -3.69
N ILE A 148 8.58 4.99 -2.68
CA ILE A 148 8.28 6.42 -2.85
C ILE A 148 9.07 7.26 -1.86
N GLY A 149 9.91 8.18 -2.36
CA GLY A 149 10.54 9.24 -1.58
C GLY A 149 9.58 10.42 -1.42
N TYR A 150 8.64 10.32 -0.48
CA TYR A 150 7.60 11.34 -0.30
C TYR A 150 8.17 12.72 0.02
N ALA A 151 9.23 12.78 0.82
CA ALA A 151 9.84 14.05 1.19
C ALA A 151 10.45 14.81 -0.01
N ASP A 152 11.01 14.08 -0.99
CA ASP A 152 11.53 14.69 -2.22
C ASP A 152 10.41 15.22 -3.11
N LEU A 153 9.34 14.45 -3.29
CA LEU A 153 8.19 14.85 -4.09
C LEU A 153 7.41 15.99 -3.44
N SER A 154 7.35 16.00 -2.12
CA SER A 154 6.65 17.02 -1.34
C SER A 154 7.31 18.38 -1.42
N ASP A 155 8.61 18.48 -1.73
CA ASP A 155 9.29 19.76 -1.92
C ASP A 155 8.63 20.63 -2.99
N PHE A 156 8.09 20.00 -4.05
CA PHE A 156 7.36 20.73 -5.09
C PHE A 156 6.16 21.52 -4.52
N PHE A 157 5.39 20.91 -3.63
CA PHE A 157 4.25 21.55 -3.00
C PHE A 157 4.65 22.48 -1.85
N TYR A 158 5.69 22.09 -1.13
CA TYR A 158 6.19 22.83 0.04
C TYR A 158 6.65 24.25 -0.33
N VAL A 159 7.25 24.41 -1.50
CA VAL A 159 7.72 25.72 -1.99
C VAL A 159 6.58 26.74 -2.14
N TRP A 160 5.37 26.27 -2.40
CA TRP A 160 4.18 27.10 -2.51
C TRP A 160 3.45 27.28 -1.18
N LEU A 161 3.35 26.19 -0.38
CA LEU A 161 2.62 26.19 0.89
C LEU A 161 3.37 26.98 1.97
N ARG A 162 4.68 26.87 2.01
CA ARG A 162 5.48 27.53 3.04
C ARG A 162 5.30 29.06 3.10
N PRO A 163 5.41 29.82 2.01
CA PRO A 163 5.16 31.26 2.05
C PRO A 163 3.72 31.65 2.42
N ALA A 164 2.76 30.78 2.09
CA ALA A 164 1.35 31.02 2.40
C ALA A 164 0.98 30.71 3.85
N LEU A 165 1.58 29.68 4.46
CA LEU A 165 1.11 29.10 5.71
C LEU A 165 2.08 29.20 6.92
N ARG A 166 3.32 29.61 6.72
CA ARG A 166 4.32 29.63 7.81
C ARG A 166 3.93 30.51 9.00
N ASP A 167 3.12 31.55 8.77
CA ASP A 167 2.68 32.46 9.83
C ASP A 167 1.48 31.88 10.61
N ILE A 168 0.73 30.98 9.99
CA ILE A 168 -0.43 30.29 10.57
C ILE A 168 0.00 28.97 11.24
N LEU A 169 0.89 28.21 10.58
CA LEU A 169 1.39 26.89 11.01
C LEU A 169 2.92 26.89 11.05
N PRO A 170 3.56 27.71 11.95
CA PRO A 170 5.00 27.93 11.96
C PRO A 170 5.81 26.64 12.14
N ASP A 171 5.36 25.72 12.96
CA ASP A 171 6.08 24.48 13.27
C ASP A 171 6.17 23.56 12.03
N LEU A 172 5.10 23.46 11.22
CA LEU A 172 5.09 22.66 10.00
C LEU A 172 5.96 23.25 8.88
N PHE A 173 6.14 24.55 8.87
CA PHE A 173 6.86 25.28 7.80
C PHE A 173 8.13 25.95 8.29
N ALA A 174 8.74 25.45 9.38
CA ALA A 174 9.95 26.01 9.98
C ALA A 174 11.18 25.86 9.06
N THR A 175 11.31 24.76 8.36
CA THR A 175 12.46 24.43 7.51
C THR A 175 12.35 25.06 6.12
N ILE A 176 13.47 25.13 5.38
CA ILE A 176 13.51 25.66 4.00
C ILE A 176 12.92 24.64 3.01
N ALA A 177 13.16 23.37 3.26
CA ALA A 177 12.67 22.22 2.49
C ALA A 177 12.07 21.18 3.41
N VAL A 178 11.33 20.21 2.87
CA VAL A 178 10.77 19.10 3.64
C VAL A 178 11.89 18.31 4.29
N PRO A 179 11.85 18.01 5.60
CA PRO A 179 12.82 17.16 6.27
C PRO A 179 12.87 15.77 5.66
N LYS A 180 14.09 15.25 5.40
CA LYS A 180 14.29 13.97 4.69
C LYS A 180 15.00 12.92 5.55
N ALA A 181 15.74 13.36 6.57
CA ALA A 181 16.60 12.47 7.35
C ALA A 181 15.82 11.41 8.15
N ASP A 182 14.64 11.78 8.63
CA ASP A 182 13.80 10.91 9.47
C ASP A 182 12.74 10.12 8.69
N GLU A 183 12.63 10.34 7.37
CA GLU A 183 11.72 9.60 6.53
C GLU A 183 12.14 8.13 6.44
N LEU A 184 11.30 7.21 6.92
CA LEU A 184 11.58 5.78 6.94
C LEU A 184 11.40 5.15 5.54
N VAL A 185 12.26 5.56 4.61
CA VAL A 185 12.36 5.03 3.25
C VAL A 185 13.78 4.56 3.01
N ALA A 186 13.94 3.35 2.47
CA ALA A 186 15.24 2.75 2.21
C ALA A 186 15.90 3.34 0.95
N THR A 187 16.33 4.61 1.03
CA THR A 187 16.97 5.32 -0.08
C THR A 187 18.49 5.20 0.00
N PRO A 188 19.17 4.41 -0.87
CA PRO A 188 20.61 4.17 -0.77
C PRO A 188 21.47 5.45 -0.81
N ALA A 189 21.06 6.42 -1.63
CA ALA A 189 21.77 7.69 -1.75
C ALA A 189 21.79 8.52 -0.46
N ARG A 190 20.79 8.37 0.41
CA ARG A 190 20.71 9.08 1.70
C ARG A 190 21.48 8.39 2.82
N HIS A 191 21.71 7.08 2.71
CA HIS A 191 22.22 6.25 3.79
C HIS A 191 23.58 5.61 3.49
N GLY A 192 24.26 5.99 2.40
CA GLY A 192 25.59 5.51 2.08
C GLY A 192 25.63 4.11 1.44
N GLY A 193 24.51 3.64 0.91
CA GLY A 193 24.42 2.39 0.15
C GLY A 193 23.21 1.52 0.51
N PRO A 194 22.96 0.46 -0.28
CA PRO A 194 21.76 -0.38 -0.11
C PRO A 194 21.65 -1.04 1.28
N ALA A 195 22.73 -1.65 1.76
CA ALA A 195 22.74 -2.34 3.06
C ALA A 195 22.49 -1.40 4.25
N ALA A 196 23.04 -0.18 4.20
CA ALA A 196 22.83 0.82 5.24
C ALA A 196 21.39 1.38 5.18
N ALA A 197 20.82 1.54 3.99
CA ALA A 197 19.44 1.95 3.80
C ALA A 197 18.44 0.90 4.32
N GLU A 198 18.70 -0.37 4.07
CA GLU A 198 17.91 -1.48 4.60
C GLU A 198 17.98 -1.54 6.13
N ALA A 199 19.16 -1.43 6.71
CA ALA A 199 19.35 -1.41 8.16
C ALA A 199 18.63 -0.23 8.82
N PHE A 200 18.68 0.96 8.21
CA PHE A 200 17.95 2.14 8.65
C PHE A 200 16.43 1.91 8.64
N PHE A 201 15.90 1.40 7.54
CA PHE A 201 14.47 1.10 7.42
C PHE A 201 14.03 0.06 8.45
N LEU A 202 14.76 -1.06 8.56
CA LEU A 202 14.45 -2.14 9.49
C LEU A 202 14.43 -1.66 10.94
N ALA A 203 15.46 -0.92 11.37
CA ALA A 203 15.55 -0.40 12.72
C ALA A 203 14.42 0.60 13.03
N GLY A 204 14.24 1.60 12.17
CA GLY A 204 13.23 2.64 12.36
C GLY A 204 11.79 2.11 12.31
N MET A 205 11.49 1.20 11.37
CA MET A 205 10.17 0.58 11.26
C MET A 205 9.88 -0.32 12.47
N THR A 206 10.87 -1.08 12.93
CA THR A 206 10.74 -1.90 14.16
C THR A 206 10.41 -1.02 15.36
N GLU A 207 11.08 0.11 15.53
CA GLU A 207 10.85 1.05 16.61
C GLU A 207 9.47 1.69 16.52
N ALA A 208 9.06 2.16 15.34
CA ALA A 208 7.76 2.77 15.09
C ALA A 208 6.61 1.80 15.40
N LEU A 209 6.69 0.57 14.89
CA LEU A 209 5.68 -0.46 15.14
C LEU A 209 5.63 -0.88 16.62
N ARG A 210 6.79 -1.00 17.27
CA ARG A 210 6.87 -1.32 18.71
C ARG A 210 6.25 -0.20 19.55
N ASN A 211 6.62 1.05 19.31
CA ASN A 211 6.07 2.19 20.01
C ASN A 211 4.53 2.24 19.85
N THR A 212 4.06 2.19 18.62
CA THR A 212 2.63 2.27 18.31
C THR A 212 1.85 1.11 18.94
N SER A 213 2.33 -0.13 18.81
CA SER A 213 1.66 -1.30 19.37
C SER A 213 1.64 -1.27 20.91
N THR A 214 2.72 -0.78 21.54
CA THR A 214 2.79 -0.68 23.01
C THR A 214 1.79 0.31 23.59
N GLN A 215 1.49 1.36 22.86
CA GLN A 215 0.55 2.39 23.28
C GLN A 215 -0.89 2.08 22.88
N ALA A 216 -1.12 1.31 21.82
CA ALA A 216 -2.44 0.98 21.32
C ALA A 216 -3.32 0.29 22.36
N HIS A 217 -4.63 0.44 22.23
CA HIS A 217 -5.60 -0.32 23.02
C HIS A 217 -5.39 -1.83 22.82
N PRO A 218 -5.41 -2.64 23.87
CA PRO A 218 -5.05 -4.06 23.76
C PRO A 218 -6.09 -4.94 23.03
N GLU A 219 -7.37 -4.58 23.10
CA GLU A 219 -8.46 -5.41 22.57
C GLU A 219 -8.60 -5.37 21.04
N PRO A 220 -8.71 -4.21 20.36
CA PRO A 220 -8.77 -4.20 18.92
C PRO A 220 -7.42 -4.61 18.33
N PRO A 221 -7.42 -5.37 17.22
CA PRO A 221 -6.19 -5.63 16.50
C PRO A 221 -5.65 -4.34 15.87
N MET A 222 -4.36 -4.29 15.64
CA MET A 222 -3.72 -3.28 14.81
C MET A 222 -3.78 -3.72 13.36
N THR A 223 -4.25 -2.85 12.46
CA THR A 223 -4.25 -3.11 11.02
C THR A 223 -3.14 -2.32 10.34
N ILE A 224 -2.39 -3.00 9.47
CA ILE A 224 -1.29 -2.41 8.71
C ILE A 224 -1.55 -2.64 7.23
N TYR A 225 -1.73 -1.57 6.49
CA TYR A 225 -1.87 -1.60 5.03
C TYR A 225 -0.48 -1.61 4.40
N TYR A 226 -0.22 -2.56 3.55
CA TYR A 226 1.06 -2.63 2.87
C TYR A 226 0.89 -3.14 1.44
N ALA A 227 1.42 -2.38 0.48
CA ALA A 227 1.54 -2.81 -0.90
C ALA A 227 3.02 -2.92 -1.24
N PHE A 228 3.44 -4.00 -1.90
CA PHE A 228 4.81 -4.14 -2.32
C PHE A 228 4.92 -4.29 -3.83
N LYS A 229 6.03 -3.84 -4.36
CA LYS A 229 6.36 -4.00 -5.75
C LYS A 229 7.11 -5.32 -5.91
N GLN A 230 6.57 -6.23 -6.71
CA GLN A 230 7.33 -7.40 -7.12
C GLN A 230 8.51 -6.91 -7.96
N SER A 231 9.72 -6.93 -7.41
CA SER A 231 10.91 -6.65 -8.19
C SER A 231 11.11 -7.82 -9.16
N GLU A 232 11.35 -7.51 -10.42
CA GLU A 232 11.65 -8.46 -11.50
C GLU A 232 13.05 -9.09 -11.32
N THR A 233 13.38 -9.60 -10.16
CA THR A 233 14.57 -10.42 -9.99
C THR A 233 14.18 -11.88 -10.16
N THR A 234 14.27 -12.35 -11.38
CA THR A 234 14.42 -13.76 -11.73
C THR A 234 15.74 -14.27 -11.15
N SER A 235 15.75 -14.58 -9.87
CA SER A 235 16.76 -15.44 -9.29
C SER A 235 16.12 -16.82 -9.07
N ASP A 236 16.83 -17.88 -9.41
CA ASP A 236 16.44 -19.31 -9.29
C ASP A 236 16.03 -19.75 -7.86
N GLU A 237 15.95 -18.83 -6.89
CA GLU A 237 15.71 -19.11 -5.48
C GLU A 237 14.34 -18.61 -4.95
N GLY A 238 13.35 -18.40 -5.82
CA GLY A 238 12.01 -18.02 -5.37
C GLY A 238 11.78 -16.51 -5.22
N THR A 239 10.65 -16.06 -5.69
CA THR A 239 10.20 -14.66 -5.77
C THR A 239 9.82 -14.11 -4.40
N SER A 240 10.77 -13.57 -3.64
CA SER A 240 10.45 -12.67 -2.54
C SER A 240 11.13 -11.31 -2.75
N SER A 241 10.41 -10.24 -2.46
CA SER A 241 10.92 -8.87 -2.56
C SER A 241 11.64 -8.53 -1.27
N THR A 242 12.88 -8.05 -1.36
CA THR A 242 13.67 -7.58 -0.19
C THR A 242 12.87 -6.62 0.69
N GLY A 243 12.07 -5.74 0.10
CA GLY A 243 11.25 -4.80 0.85
C GLY A 243 10.16 -5.46 1.70
N TRP A 244 9.56 -6.53 1.20
CA TRP A 244 8.56 -7.30 1.93
C TRP A 244 9.17 -8.11 3.07
N GLU A 245 10.29 -8.77 2.80
CA GLU A 245 11.05 -9.51 3.82
C GLU A 245 11.45 -8.60 4.97
N THR A 246 12.06 -7.46 4.66
CA THR A 246 12.53 -6.48 5.65
C THR A 246 11.38 -5.89 6.45
N PHE A 247 10.23 -5.63 5.81
CA PHE A 247 9.05 -5.13 6.50
C PHE A 247 8.46 -6.17 7.47
N LEU A 248 8.27 -7.42 7.04
CA LEU A 248 7.78 -8.49 7.91
C LEU A 248 8.75 -8.81 9.05
N GLU A 249 10.05 -8.69 8.79
CA GLU A 249 11.07 -8.80 9.84
C GLU A 249 10.88 -7.70 10.89
N ALA A 250 10.59 -6.45 10.47
CA ALA A 250 10.29 -5.36 11.40
C ALA A 250 9.03 -5.64 12.23
N VAL A 251 7.98 -6.19 11.62
CA VAL A 251 6.74 -6.60 12.33
C VAL A 251 7.06 -7.64 13.42
N CYS A 252 7.81 -8.68 13.07
CA CYS A 252 8.17 -9.75 14.02
C CYS A 252 9.08 -9.24 15.14
N ARG A 253 10.07 -8.40 14.82
CA ARG A 253 10.99 -7.78 15.80
C ARG A 253 10.30 -6.76 16.70
N ALA A 254 9.25 -6.12 16.23
CA ALA A 254 8.41 -5.25 17.06
C ALA A 254 7.60 -6.01 18.12
N GLY A 255 7.62 -7.36 18.09
CA GLY A 255 6.86 -8.21 18.99
C GLY A 255 5.38 -8.34 18.60
N LEU A 256 5.10 -8.16 17.31
CA LEU A 256 3.77 -8.36 16.77
C LEU A 256 3.62 -9.79 16.21
N GLN A 257 2.41 -10.31 16.34
CA GLN A 257 1.93 -11.53 15.71
C GLN A 257 0.94 -11.16 14.62
N VAL A 258 1.13 -11.67 13.43
CA VAL A 258 0.13 -11.60 12.36
C VAL A 258 -0.98 -12.63 12.70
N THR A 259 -2.21 -12.19 12.81
CA THR A 259 -3.35 -13.05 13.15
C THR A 259 -4.31 -13.26 11.98
N GLY A 260 -4.11 -12.51 10.90
CA GLY A 260 -4.88 -12.64 9.68
C GLY A 260 -4.40 -11.66 8.62
N THR A 261 -4.83 -11.87 7.39
CA THR A 261 -4.56 -10.98 6.27
C THR A 261 -5.80 -10.85 5.41
N TRP A 262 -6.01 -9.65 4.89
CA TRP A 262 -7.10 -9.38 3.95
C TRP A 262 -6.51 -8.80 2.67
N PRO A 263 -6.55 -9.52 1.55
CA PRO A 263 -6.24 -8.93 0.26
C PRO A 263 -7.36 -7.96 -0.12
N MET A 264 -7.00 -6.73 -0.47
CA MET A 264 -7.95 -5.69 -0.87
C MET A 264 -7.61 -5.21 -2.28
N ARG A 265 -8.55 -5.31 -3.21
CA ARG A 265 -8.40 -4.71 -4.53
C ARG A 265 -8.45 -3.20 -4.42
N MET A 266 -7.31 -2.55 -4.56
CA MET A 266 -7.18 -1.10 -4.45
C MET A 266 -6.96 -0.41 -5.81
N GLU A 267 -6.65 -1.15 -6.86
CA GLU A 267 -6.28 -0.58 -8.15
C GLU A 267 -7.42 -0.64 -9.18
N ASN A 268 -7.61 0.49 -9.87
CA ASN A 268 -8.58 0.60 -10.97
C ASN A 268 -8.12 -0.26 -12.15
N SER A 269 -9.04 -1.06 -12.72
CA SER A 269 -8.83 -1.90 -13.92
C SER A 269 -8.39 -1.11 -15.17
N SER A 270 -8.44 0.23 -15.14
CA SER A 270 -8.06 1.12 -16.24
C SER A 270 -6.59 1.55 -16.23
N ARG A 271 -5.76 1.13 -15.28
CA ARG A 271 -4.33 1.47 -15.27
C ARG A 271 -3.61 0.79 -16.43
N MET A 272 -2.98 1.57 -17.30
CA MET A 272 -2.19 1.08 -18.45
C MET A 272 -1.06 0.11 -18.09
N ARG A 273 -0.55 0.15 -16.85
CA ARG A 273 0.45 -0.79 -16.34
C ARG A 273 -0.13 -2.16 -15.95
N GLY A 274 -1.43 -2.26 -15.68
CA GLY A 274 -2.08 -3.52 -15.33
C GLY A 274 -2.38 -4.44 -16.52
N GLN A 275 -2.23 -3.93 -17.74
CA GLN A 275 -2.53 -4.71 -18.96
C GLN A 275 -1.33 -5.47 -19.56
N SER A 276 -0.10 -5.17 -19.13
CA SER A 276 1.12 -5.77 -19.70
C SER A 276 2.24 -6.08 -18.69
N SER A 277 1.98 -5.97 -17.40
CA SER A 277 2.95 -6.33 -16.35
C SER A 277 2.26 -7.07 -15.20
N ASN A 278 2.96 -7.96 -14.53
CA ASN A 278 2.57 -8.62 -13.27
C ASN A 278 2.49 -7.60 -12.10
N ALA A 279 1.84 -6.45 -12.32
CA ALA A 279 1.62 -5.48 -11.27
C ALA A 279 0.51 -5.98 -10.35
N LEU A 280 0.76 -5.99 -9.05
CA LEU A 280 -0.23 -6.31 -8.03
C LEU A 280 -1.49 -5.49 -8.20
N ALA A 281 -2.62 -6.17 -8.24
CA ALA A 281 -3.94 -5.55 -8.25
C ALA A 281 -4.47 -5.28 -6.84
N SER A 282 -3.80 -5.78 -5.80
CA SER A 282 -4.26 -5.72 -4.42
C SER A 282 -3.19 -5.25 -3.44
N SER A 283 -3.63 -4.54 -2.41
CA SER A 283 -2.86 -4.31 -1.19
C SER A 283 -3.22 -5.37 -0.15
N ILE A 284 -2.28 -5.72 0.71
CA ILE A 284 -2.52 -6.64 1.81
C ILE A 284 -2.71 -5.84 3.10
N VAL A 285 -3.80 -6.12 3.80
CA VAL A 285 -4.00 -5.63 5.16
C VAL A 285 -3.56 -6.71 6.12
N LEU A 286 -2.48 -6.46 6.86
CA LEU A 286 -2.04 -7.32 7.96
C LEU A 286 -2.85 -6.99 9.21
N VAL A 287 -3.45 -7.99 9.82
CA VAL A 287 -4.14 -7.90 11.11
C VAL A 287 -3.17 -8.41 12.16
N CYS A 288 -2.72 -7.52 13.04
CA CYS A 288 -1.67 -7.81 14.00
C CYS A 288 -2.15 -7.68 15.44
N ARG A 289 -1.61 -8.51 16.33
CA ARG A 289 -1.74 -8.39 17.78
C ARG A 289 -0.37 -8.44 18.42
N ARG A 290 -0.24 -7.96 19.65
CA ARG A 290 0.99 -8.19 20.41
C ARG A 290 1.16 -9.69 20.64
N ARG A 291 2.34 -10.20 20.34
CA ARG A 291 2.70 -11.58 20.67
C ARG A 291 2.77 -11.74 22.19
N ALA A 292 2.30 -12.87 22.68
CA ALA A 292 2.37 -13.18 24.10
C ALA A 292 3.84 -13.15 24.59
N PRO A 293 4.13 -12.57 25.75
CA PRO A 293 5.51 -12.52 26.28
C PRO A 293 6.11 -13.91 26.52
N ASP A 294 5.27 -14.90 26.79
CA ASP A 294 5.61 -16.30 27.02
C ASP A 294 5.41 -17.18 25.77
N ALA A 295 5.38 -16.58 24.59
CA ALA A 295 5.23 -17.30 23.34
C ALA A 295 6.32 -18.39 23.21
N PRO A 296 5.93 -19.62 22.85
CA PRO A 296 6.88 -20.74 22.81
C PRO A 296 7.87 -20.59 21.66
N THR A 297 8.99 -21.32 21.80
CA THR A 297 9.95 -21.58 20.74
C THR A 297 9.66 -22.95 20.14
N VAL A 298 9.78 -23.10 18.83
CA VAL A 298 9.58 -24.36 18.12
C VAL A 298 10.73 -24.66 17.18
N SER A 299 10.85 -25.93 16.78
CA SER A 299 11.80 -26.33 15.75
C SER A 299 11.25 -26.07 14.34
N ARG A 300 12.15 -25.93 13.36
CA ARG A 300 11.79 -25.89 11.93
C ARG A 300 10.87 -27.04 11.52
N ARG A 301 11.09 -28.24 12.06
CA ARG A 301 10.27 -29.42 11.75
C ARG A 301 8.82 -29.25 12.20
N GLU A 302 8.62 -28.68 13.37
CA GLU A 302 7.27 -28.41 13.90
C GLU A 302 6.58 -27.32 13.10
N LEU A 303 7.30 -26.24 12.75
CA LEU A 303 6.79 -25.18 11.88
C LEU A 303 6.31 -25.77 10.53
N VAL A 304 7.16 -26.56 9.86
CA VAL A 304 6.81 -27.15 8.56
C VAL A 304 5.60 -28.07 8.68
N ARG A 305 5.50 -28.85 9.76
CA ARG A 305 4.32 -29.72 10.00
C ARG A 305 3.04 -28.88 10.12
N GLU A 306 3.10 -27.76 10.82
CA GLU A 306 1.95 -26.88 11.00
C GLU A 306 1.56 -26.17 9.71
N LEU A 307 2.55 -25.68 8.95
CA LEU A 307 2.34 -25.09 7.63
C LEU A 307 1.64 -26.08 6.68
N ASN A 308 2.09 -27.33 6.65
CA ASN A 308 1.51 -28.37 5.80
C ASN A 308 0.04 -28.73 6.14
N VAL A 309 -0.41 -28.41 7.35
CA VAL A 309 -1.82 -28.57 7.74
C VAL A 309 -2.64 -27.34 7.38
N LEU A 310 -2.12 -26.15 7.69
CA LEU A 310 -2.87 -24.91 7.61
C LEU A 310 -2.92 -24.30 6.20
N LEU A 311 -1.81 -24.40 5.44
CA LEU A 311 -1.75 -23.75 4.13
C LEU A 311 -2.70 -24.35 3.08
N PRO A 312 -2.93 -25.68 3.00
CA PRO A 312 -3.93 -26.26 2.10
C PRO A 312 -5.34 -25.75 2.40
N GLU A 313 -5.71 -25.69 3.68
CA GLU A 313 -7.02 -25.20 4.11
C GLU A 313 -7.20 -23.70 3.77
N ALA A 314 -6.16 -22.91 4.00
CA ALA A 314 -6.16 -21.48 3.64
C ALA A 314 -6.26 -21.27 2.13
N LEU A 315 -5.53 -22.06 1.34
CA LEU A 315 -5.56 -22.01 -0.12
C LEU A 315 -6.94 -22.37 -0.67
N ASP A 316 -7.54 -23.44 -0.14
CA ASP A 316 -8.89 -23.86 -0.49
C ASP A 316 -9.92 -22.74 -0.19
N GLY A 317 -9.83 -22.12 0.98
CA GLY A 317 -10.67 -20.98 1.34
C GLY A 317 -10.50 -19.74 0.45
N MET A 318 -9.30 -19.53 -0.11
CA MET A 318 -9.01 -18.43 -1.01
C MET A 318 -9.47 -18.68 -2.45
N THR A 319 -9.51 -19.95 -2.87
CA THR A 319 -9.86 -20.35 -4.25
C THR A 319 -11.33 -20.71 -4.41
N ARG A 320 -12.00 -21.16 -3.37
CA ARG A 320 -13.45 -21.43 -3.39
C ARG A 320 -14.21 -20.11 -3.27
N GLY A 321 -14.71 -19.60 -4.39
CA GLY A 321 -15.57 -18.42 -4.42
C GLY A 321 -16.89 -18.67 -3.69
N GLY A 322 -17.30 -17.75 -2.85
CA GLY A 322 -18.66 -17.71 -2.31
C GLY A 322 -19.62 -17.17 -3.36
N GLY A 323 -20.44 -18.03 -3.97
CA GLY A 323 -21.71 -17.70 -4.59
C GLY A 323 -21.79 -16.85 -5.87
N ASP A 324 -20.82 -16.01 -6.18
CA ASP A 324 -20.63 -15.31 -7.45
C ASP A 324 -19.31 -15.80 -8.05
N ASP A 325 -19.33 -16.30 -9.26
CA ASP A 325 -18.26 -17.01 -10.02
C ASP A 325 -16.83 -16.40 -10.04
N GLN A 326 -16.45 -15.59 -9.06
CA GLN A 326 -15.11 -15.01 -8.95
C GLN A 326 -14.46 -15.38 -7.62
N SER A 327 -13.30 -16.03 -7.71
CA SER A 327 -12.38 -16.17 -6.56
C SER A 327 -12.15 -14.82 -5.89
N PRO A 328 -12.20 -14.72 -4.55
CA PRO A 328 -11.91 -13.48 -3.83
C PRO A 328 -10.47 -12.99 -4.07
N VAL A 329 -9.56 -13.88 -4.48
CA VAL A 329 -8.15 -13.59 -4.78
C VAL A 329 -7.86 -13.91 -6.25
N ALA A 330 -7.26 -12.98 -6.98
CA ALA A 330 -6.82 -13.25 -8.33
C ALA A 330 -5.69 -14.29 -8.32
N PRO A 331 -5.60 -15.21 -9.32
CA PRO A 331 -4.54 -16.23 -9.35
C PRO A 331 -3.12 -15.65 -9.25
N VAL A 332 -2.88 -14.49 -9.83
CA VAL A 332 -1.60 -13.77 -9.76
C VAL A 332 -1.26 -13.29 -8.33
N ASP A 333 -2.26 -13.04 -7.51
CA ASP A 333 -2.10 -12.56 -6.13
C ASP A 333 -2.07 -13.72 -5.11
N LEU A 334 -2.26 -14.96 -5.54
CA LEU A 334 -2.37 -16.13 -4.65
C LEU A 334 -1.07 -16.39 -3.87
N SER A 335 0.07 -16.27 -4.53
CA SER A 335 1.39 -16.40 -3.92
C SER A 335 1.64 -15.39 -2.80
N GLN A 336 0.94 -14.27 -2.84
CA GLN A 336 1.04 -13.24 -1.83
C GLN A 336 -0.03 -13.39 -0.75
N ALA A 337 -1.22 -13.83 -1.13
CA ALA A 337 -2.29 -14.09 -0.19
C ALA A 337 -1.93 -15.20 0.80
N ILE A 338 -1.19 -16.23 0.37
CA ILE A 338 -0.75 -17.35 1.23
C ILE A 338 0.33 -16.95 2.24
N ILE A 339 1.07 -15.88 1.96
CA ILE A 339 2.05 -15.35 2.93
C ILE A 339 1.38 -15.02 4.26
N GLY A 340 0.17 -14.51 4.23
CA GLY A 340 -0.57 -14.16 5.42
C GLY A 340 -0.80 -15.31 6.38
N PRO A 341 -1.48 -16.39 5.98
CA PRO A 341 -1.64 -17.60 6.78
C PRO A 341 -0.30 -18.20 7.22
N GLY A 342 0.69 -18.27 6.34
CA GLY A 342 2.03 -18.74 6.68
C GLY A 342 2.71 -17.90 7.76
N MET A 343 2.65 -16.58 7.63
CA MET A 343 3.20 -15.66 8.63
C MET A 343 2.40 -15.68 9.93
N ALA A 344 1.10 -15.99 9.91
CA ALA A 344 0.33 -16.18 11.13
C ALA A 344 0.85 -17.37 11.94
N VAL A 345 1.27 -18.44 11.29
CA VAL A 345 1.94 -19.57 11.95
C VAL A 345 3.33 -19.17 12.46
N PHE A 346 4.15 -18.54 11.63
CA PHE A 346 5.53 -18.20 12.00
C PHE A 346 5.58 -17.17 13.14
N SER A 347 4.83 -16.08 13.03
CA SER A 347 4.95 -14.92 13.93
C SER A 347 4.35 -15.14 15.33
N LYS A 348 3.57 -16.21 15.53
CA LYS A 348 3.04 -16.53 16.86
C LYS A 348 4.10 -17.07 17.82
N TYR A 349 5.20 -17.60 17.29
CA TYR A 349 6.31 -18.12 18.06
C TYR A 349 7.32 -17.03 18.42
N SER A 350 7.97 -17.16 19.58
CA SER A 350 9.06 -16.25 19.97
C SER A 350 10.29 -16.43 19.08
N ALA A 351 10.58 -17.67 18.70
CA ALA A 351 11.58 -18.05 17.72
C ALA A 351 11.25 -19.42 17.11
N VAL A 352 11.65 -19.60 15.87
CA VAL A 352 11.72 -20.92 15.21
C VAL A 352 13.19 -21.29 15.10
N LEU A 353 13.58 -22.45 15.59
CA LEU A 353 14.98 -22.86 15.60
C LEU A 353 15.32 -23.76 14.42
N GLU A 354 16.42 -23.43 13.77
CA GLU A 354 17.07 -24.28 12.77
C GLU A 354 17.79 -25.45 13.43
N ALA A 355 18.30 -26.40 12.62
CA ALA A 355 18.97 -27.60 13.12
C ALA A 355 20.26 -27.30 13.92
N ASP A 356 20.89 -26.17 13.67
CA ASP A 356 22.08 -25.70 14.38
C ASP A 356 21.75 -24.88 15.65
N GLY A 357 20.47 -24.71 15.96
CA GLY A 357 20.01 -23.94 17.11
C GLY A 357 19.89 -22.43 16.88
N SER A 358 20.23 -21.93 15.68
CA SER A 358 20.03 -20.54 15.32
C SER A 358 18.54 -20.24 15.08
N SER A 359 18.14 -18.96 15.25
CA SER A 359 16.78 -18.52 14.93
C SER A 359 16.59 -18.40 13.42
N MET A 360 15.53 -18.99 12.90
CA MET A 360 15.12 -18.87 11.50
C MET A 360 14.80 -17.43 11.15
N SER A 361 15.29 -16.96 10.00
CA SER A 361 14.98 -15.64 9.48
C SER A 361 13.58 -15.60 8.85
N VAL A 362 12.97 -14.42 8.79
CA VAL A 362 11.71 -14.22 8.06
C VAL A 362 11.87 -14.60 6.58
N LYS A 363 13.03 -14.32 5.98
CA LYS A 363 13.36 -14.74 4.61
C LYS A 363 13.22 -16.26 4.44
N THR A 364 13.82 -17.03 5.33
CA THR A 364 13.73 -18.49 5.30
C THR A 364 12.29 -18.98 5.50
N ALA A 365 11.54 -18.35 6.40
CA ALA A 365 10.13 -18.66 6.61
C ALA A 365 9.29 -18.40 5.35
N LEU A 366 9.50 -17.26 4.69
CA LEU A 366 8.83 -16.93 3.43
C LEU A 366 9.18 -17.90 2.31
N GLN A 367 10.43 -18.35 2.22
CA GLN A 367 10.84 -19.39 1.26
C GLN A 367 10.10 -20.70 1.51
N LEU A 368 9.91 -21.10 2.79
CA LEU A 368 9.15 -22.29 3.14
C LEU A 368 7.67 -22.16 2.78
N ILE A 369 7.08 -20.98 3.04
CA ILE A 369 5.69 -20.69 2.70
C ILE A 369 5.49 -20.68 1.17
N ASN A 370 6.39 -20.03 0.43
CA ASN A 370 6.30 -19.93 -1.03
C ASN A 370 6.58 -21.29 -1.71
N ARG A 371 7.45 -22.13 -1.14
CA ARG A 371 7.70 -23.48 -1.65
C ARG A 371 6.43 -24.32 -1.69
N PHE A 372 5.49 -24.05 -0.79
CA PHE A 372 4.19 -24.70 -0.76
C PHE A 372 3.35 -24.46 -2.04
N LEU A 373 3.61 -23.35 -2.75
CA LEU A 373 3.00 -23.03 -4.03
C LEU A 373 3.88 -23.43 -5.24
N ALA A 374 5.10 -23.93 -4.97
CA ALA A 374 5.98 -24.36 -6.04
C ALA A 374 5.44 -25.65 -6.68
N GLU A 375 5.56 -25.75 -8.01
CA GLU A 375 5.05 -26.89 -8.77
C GLU A 375 5.54 -28.25 -8.27
N ASP A 376 6.72 -28.30 -7.68
CA ASP A 376 7.35 -29.54 -7.21
C ASP A 376 6.62 -30.17 -6.00
N ASP A 377 5.80 -29.42 -5.28
CA ASP A 377 5.04 -29.92 -4.11
C ASP A 377 3.62 -30.36 -4.47
N PHE A 378 3.16 -30.13 -5.70
CA PHE A 378 1.89 -30.63 -6.20
C PHE A 378 2.03 -32.03 -6.80
N ASP A 379 0.96 -32.80 -6.77
CA ASP A 379 0.89 -34.03 -7.54
C ASP A 379 1.02 -33.77 -9.05
N HIS A 380 1.38 -34.78 -9.79
CA HIS A 380 1.68 -34.68 -11.22
C HIS A 380 0.52 -34.12 -12.06
N ASP A 381 -0.71 -34.43 -11.67
CA ASP A 381 -1.91 -33.99 -12.36
C ASP A 381 -2.17 -32.49 -12.12
N THR A 382 -1.97 -32.04 -10.88
CA THR A 382 -2.06 -30.62 -10.52
C THR A 382 -0.96 -29.80 -11.22
N GLN A 383 0.28 -30.31 -11.28
CA GLN A 383 1.37 -29.67 -12.02
C GLN A 383 1.05 -29.50 -13.51
N PHE A 384 0.45 -30.52 -14.13
CA PHE A 384 -0.04 -30.42 -15.51
C PHE A 384 -1.08 -29.31 -15.63
N CYS A 385 -2.08 -29.30 -14.76
CA CYS A 385 -3.20 -28.33 -14.81
C CYS A 385 -2.71 -26.89 -14.70
N LEU A 386 -1.80 -26.61 -13.78
CA LEU A 386 -1.22 -25.27 -13.60
C LEU A 386 -0.48 -24.81 -14.86
N HIS A 387 0.41 -25.65 -15.41
CA HIS A 387 1.14 -25.31 -16.64
C HIS A 387 0.25 -25.15 -17.87
N TRP A 388 -0.75 -26.00 -17.99
CA TRP A 388 -1.71 -25.90 -19.08
C TRP A 388 -2.55 -24.65 -18.99
N PHE A 389 -2.96 -24.28 -17.76
CA PHE A 389 -3.74 -23.06 -17.52
C PHE A 389 -2.93 -21.78 -17.81
N ASP A 390 -1.65 -21.75 -17.48
CA ASP A 390 -0.76 -20.62 -17.81
C ASP A 390 -0.65 -20.38 -19.31
N GLN A 391 -0.66 -21.45 -20.12
CA GLN A 391 -0.52 -21.36 -21.57
C GLN A 391 -1.84 -21.10 -22.29
N HIS A 392 -2.92 -21.74 -21.86
CA HIS A 392 -4.19 -21.78 -22.59
C HIS A 392 -5.39 -21.25 -21.79
N GLY A 393 -5.24 -20.99 -20.50
CA GLY A 393 -6.36 -20.65 -19.61
C GLY A 393 -7.43 -21.76 -19.63
N TRP A 394 -8.67 -21.37 -19.76
CA TRP A 394 -9.81 -22.29 -19.96
C TRP A 394 -10.06 -22.63 -21.43
N GLY A 395 -9.17 -22.19 -22.34
CA GLY A 395 -9.26 -22.43 -23.77
C GLY A 395 -8.76 -23.83 -24.16
N GLU A 396 -8.90 -24.15 -25.46
CA GLU A 396 -8.44 -25.39 -26.05
C GLU A 396 -7.01 -25.24 -26.57
N GLY A 397 -6.15 -26.22 -26.28
CA GLY A 397 -4.82 -26.37 -26.89
C GLY A 397 -4.72 -27.68 -27.70
N ALA A 398 -3.62 -27.87 -28.45
CA ALA A 398 -3.41 -29.05 -29.26
C ALA A 398 -3.13 -30.31 -28.39
N TYR A 399 -3.68 -31.45 -28.76
CA TYR A 399 -3.46 -32.72 -28.04
C TYR A 399 -1.98 -33.08 -27.95
N GLY A 400 -1.20 -32.84 -29.00
CA GLY A 400 0.24 -33.11 -29.00
C GLY A 400 1.01 -32.29 -27.97
N GLU A 401 0.63 -31.04 -27.75
CA GLU A 401 1.23 -30.19 -26.70
C GLU A 401 0.85 -30.71 -25.31
N ALA A 402 -0.42 -31.09 -25.12
CA ALA A 402 -0.89 -31.67 -23.87
C ALA A 402 -0.21 -33.00 -23.57
N ASP A 403 0.02 -33.86 -24.55
CA ASP A 403 0.69 -35.16 -24.36
C ASP A 403 2.18 -34.98 -24.00
N VAL A 404 2.87 -34.04 -24.62
CA VAL A 404 4.25 -33.69 -24.29
C VAL A 404 4.34 -33.15 -22.85
N LEU A 405 3.47 -32.23 -22.48
CA LEU A 405 3.43 -31.63 -21.14
C LEU A 405 3.08 -32.70 -20.10
N ALA A 406 2.07 -33.55 -20.34
CA ALA A 406 1.68 -34.61 -19.44
C ALA A 406 2.82 -35.60 -19.17
N ARG A 407 3.53 -36.01 -20.20
CA ARG A 407 4.74 -36.89 -20.05
C ARG A 407 5.86 -36.17 -19.29
N ALA A 408 6.09 -34.87 -19.53
CA ALA A 408 7.09 -34.11 -18.81
C ALA A 408 6.76 -33.97 -17.31
N LYS A 409 5.46 -34.02 -16.97
CA LYS A 409 4.97 -33.98 -15.58
C LYS A 409 4.66 -35.38 -15.03
N ALA A 410 5.12 -36.45 -15.65
CA ALA A 410 4.92 -37.85 -15.26
C ALA A 410 3.43 -38.24 -15.08
N THR A 411 2.52 -37.64 -15.84
CA THR A 411 1.10 -38.01 -15.95
C THR A 411 0.70 -38.31 -17.40
N SER A 412 -0.58 -38.52 -17.67
CA SER A 412 -1.10 -38.77 -19.00
C SER A 412 -2.41 -38.03 -19.28
N VAL A 413 -2.62 -37.57 -20.51
CA VAL A 413 -3.86 -36.92 -20.91
C VAL A 413 -5.09 -37.80 -20.72
N SER A 414 -4.94 -39.13 -20.91
CA SER A 414 -6.01 -40.10 -20.64
C SER A 414 -6.34 -40.18 -19.14
N GLY A 415 -5.31 -40.27 -18.28
CA GLY A 415 -5.50 -40.28 -16.81
C GLY A 415 -6.20 -39.02 -16.29
N LEU A 416 -5.77 -37.85 -16.78
CA LEU A 416 -6.41 -36.57 -16.47
C LEU A 416 -7.86 -36.49 -16.97
N SER A 417 -8.16 -37.10 -18.12
CA SER A 417 -9.52 -37.19 -18.64
C SER A 417 -10.41 -38.12 -17.82
N ASP A 418 -9.87 -39.26 -17.41
CA ASP A 418 -10.56 -40.25 -16.54
C ASP A 418 -10.79 -39.67 -15.13
N ALA A 419 -9.87 -38.85 -14.64
CA ALA A 419 -10.01 -38.10 -13.37
C ALA A 419 -11.02 -36.94 -13.46
N GLY A 420 -11.56 -36.63 -14.64
CA GLY A 420 -12.51 -35.53 -14.82
C GLY A 420 -11.90 -34.14 -14.70
N VAL A 421 -10.61 -33.99 -14.98
CA VAL A 421 -9.87 -32.73 -14.88
C VAL A 421 -9.74 -32.04 -16.24
N VAL A 422 -9.61 -32.84 -17.32
CA VAL A 422 -9.53 -32.35 -18.68
C VAL A 422 -10.59 -33.00 -19.58
N LYS A 423 -10.98 -32.28 -20.60
CA LYS A 423 -11.75 -32.83 -21.72
C LYS A 423 -10.85 -32.92 -22.95
N SER A 424 -10.70 -34.13 -23.50
CA SER A 424 -9.96 -34.38 -24.74
C SER A 424 -10.87 -34.83 -25.87
N GLY A 425 -10.67 -34.34 -27.06
CA GLY A 425 -11.45 -34.70 -28.26
C GLY A 425 -11.04 -33.92 -29.50
N ALA A 426 -11.23 -34.54 -30.69
CA ALA A 426 -10.90 -33.93 -31.98
C ALA A 426 -9.48 -33.34 -32.08
N GLY A 427 -8.49 -33.98 -31.43
CA GLY A 427 -7.10 -33.50 -31.42
C GLY A 427 -6.81 -32.29 -30.53
N LYS A 428 -7.74 -31.95 -29.63
CA LYS A 428 -7.65 -30.84 -28.69
C LYS A 428 -7.84 -31.30 -27.25
N VAL A 429 -7.33 -30.51 -26.32
CA VAL A 429 -7.46 -30.68 -24.86
C VAL A 429 -7.81 -29.36 -24.22
N ARG A 430 -8.69 -29.35 -23.24
CA ARG A 430 -8.96 -28.20 -22.37
C ARG A 430 -9.18 -28.66 -20.92
N LEU A 431 -8.92 -27.78 -19.98
CA LEU A 431 -9.31 -27.97 -18.60
C LEU A 431 -10.84 -27.88 -18.45
N LEU A 432 -11.38 -28.69 -17.56
CA LEU A 432 -12.78 -28.59 -17.16
C LEU A 432 -12.95 -27.54 -16.05
N ARG A 433 -14.00 -26.74 -16.15
CA ARG A 433 -14.34 -25.78 -15.10
C ARG A 433 -14.99 -26.52 -13.94
N PRO A 434 -14.93 -25.97 -12.70
CA PRO A 434 -15.54 -26.59 -11.52
C PRO A 434 -17.03 -26.88 -11.63
N SER A 435 -17.72 -26.24 -12.60
CA SER A 435 -19.14 -26.44 -12.89
C SER A 435 -19.42 -27.50 -13.98
N GLU A 436 -18.40 -28.04 -14.61
CA GLU A 436 -18.48 -29.04 -15.68
C GLU A 436 -18.12 -30.44 -15.16
#